data_b35bc9163552e01387f257de073c2be6
#
_entry.id   b35bc9163552e01387f257de073c2be6
#
_cell.length_a   1.000
_cell.length_b   1.000
_cell.length_c   1.000
_cell.angle_alpha   90.00
_cell.angle_beta   90.00
_cell.angle_gamma   90.00
#
_symmetry.space_group_name_H-M   'P 1'
#
loop_
_entity.id
_entity.type
_entity.pdbx_description
1 polymer ?
#
loop_
_entity_poly.entity_id
_entity_poly.type
_entity_poly.pdbx_seq_one_letter_code
_entity_poly.pdbx_strand_id
1 'polypeptide(L)'
;TAVAANIKIMRAFADMRKILPQIGCVTNRVAILEFNQMTMNEQLIETADKVEILMRRIERNVPDVWKQGIFFDGQIYDAYAFVAGLVRRAVKRIALIDNYIDESVLTLLDKRGAGVHATVYTGNISKQLRLDIDKHNAQYPPIDVLIFDKAHDRFLIIDNEVYLIGASIKDLGKKWFGFTLMENTNADELIEKI
;
A
#
# COMPACT_ATOMS: atom_id res chain seq x y z
N THR A 1 -2.85 64.83 -46.05
CA THR A 1 -2.75 64.63 -47.41
C THR A 1 -1.74 63.51 -47.74
N ALA A 2 -1.30 63.28 -48.98
CA ALA A 2 -0.51 62.12 -49.39
C ALA A 2 0.79 61.91 -48.61
N VAL A 3 1.49 62.97 -48.26
CA VAL A 3 2.75 62.92 -47.49
C VAL A 3 2.53 62.32 -46.05
N ALA A 4 1.45 62.72 -45.42
CA ALA A 4 1.16 62.21 -44.05
C ALA A 4 0.77 60.70 -44.08
N ALA A 5 0.12 60.25 -45.15
CA ALA A 5 -0.18 58.81 -45.36
C ALA A 5 1.10 58.00 -45.60
N ASN A 6 2.01 58.50 -46.47
CA ASN A 6 3.30 57.87 -46.72
C ASN A 6 4.17 57.73 -45.44
N ILE A 7 4.22 58.74 -44.61
CA ILE A 7 4.95 58.71 -43.33
C ILE A 7 4.35 57.63 -42.39
N LYS A 8 3.02 57.50 -42.33
CA LYS A 8 2.37 56.45 -41.51
C LYS A 8 2.67 55.05 -42.04
N ILE A 9 2.64 54.86 -43.35
CA ILE A 9 2.98 53.61 -44.00
C ILE A 9 4.43 53.20 -43.73
N MET A 10 5.38 54.14 -43.90
CA MET A 10 6.79 53.90 -43.64
C MET A 10 7.07 53.56 -42.18
N ARG A 11 6.40 54.22 -41.23
CA ARG A 11 6.49 53.86 -39.80
C ARG A 11 5.95 52.47 -39.51
N ALA A 12 4.77 52.10 -40.05
CA ALA A 12 4.20 50.77 -39.91
C ALA A 12 5.14 49.69 -40.46
N PHE A 13 5.78 49.92 -41.61
CA PHE A 13 6.81 49.03 -42.18
C PHE A 13 8.05 48.90 -41.29
N ALA A 14 8.50 49.98 -40.72
CA ALA A 14 9.65 49.97 -39.78
C ALA A 14 9.33 49.21 -38.48
N ASP A 15 8.11 49.36 -37.99
CA ASP A 15 7.65 48.63 -36.80
C ASP A 15 7.45 47.14 -37.07
N MET A 16 6.86 46.78 -38.20
CA MET A 16 6.77 45.39 -38.67
C MET A 16 8.14 44.71 -38.81
N ARG A 17 9.17 45.40 -39.31
CA ARG A 17 10.52 44.87 -39.42
C ARG A 17 11.15 44.56 -38.07
N LYS A 18 10.80 45.30 -37.01
CA LYS A 18 11.26 45.03 -35.63
C LYS A 18 10.57 43.83 -35.00
N ILE A 19 9.30 43.59 -35.35
CA ILE A 19 8.48 42.54 -34.75
C ILE A 19 8.71 41.17 -35.44
N LEU A 20 8.92 41.13 -36.74
CA LEU A 20 9.11 39.89 -37.50
C LEU A 20 10.16 38.93 -36.95
N PRO A 21 11.39 39.38 -36.52
CA PRO A 21 12.37 38.49 -35.94
C PRO A 21 11.91 37.91 -34.60
N GLN A 22 11.13 38.66 -33.80
CA GLN A 22 10.59 38.21 -32.51
C GLN A 22 9.53 37.12 -32.71
N ILE A 23 8.68 37.26 -33.71
CA ILE A 23 7.68 36.22 -34.07
C ILE A 23 8.39 34.94 -34.49
N GLY A 24 9.42 35.01 -35.32
CA GLY A 24 10.20 33.83 -35.74
C GLY A 24 10.86 33.12 -34.53
N CYS A 25 11.36 33.88 -33.58
CA CYS A 25 11.94 33.32 -32.36
C CYS A 25 10.87 32.59 -31.50
N VAL A 26 9.69 33.19 -31.33
CA VAL A 26 8.56 32.59 -30.59
C VAL A 26 8.07 31.33 -31.29
N THR A 27 7.89 31.36 -32.61
CA THR A 27 7.45 30.18 -33.38
C THR A 27 8.43 29.02 -33.24
N ASN A 28 9.74 29.29 -33.28
CA ASN A 28 10.77 28.27 -33.08
C ASN A 28 10.73 27.68 -31.67
N ARG A 29 10.51 28.51 -30.64
CA ARG A 29 10.37 28.03 -29.24
C ARG A 29 9.11 27.18 -29.06
N VAL A 30 8.00 27.55 -29.69
CA VAL A 30 6.77 26.77 -29.64
C VAL A 30 6.99 25.41 -30.31
N ALA A 31 7.61 25.34 -31.47
CA ALA A 31 7.92 24.07 -32.13
C ALA A 31 8.82 23.16 -31.28
N ILE A 32 9.82 23.71 -30.60
CA ILE A 32 10.68 22.94 -29.67
C ILE A 32 9.87 22.43 -28.48
N LEU A 33 8.97 23.24 -27.91
CA LEU A 33 8.13 22.84 -26.79
C LEU A 33 7.15 21.75 -27.18
N GLU A 34 6.52 21.85 -28.36
CA GLU A 34 5.63 20.83 -28.89
C GLU A 34 6.38 19.51 -29.10
N PHE A 35 7.57 19.54 -29.68
CA PHE A 35 8.41 18.35 -29.83
C PHE A 35 8.78 17.71 -28.49
N ASN A 36 9.20 18.53 -27.51
CA ASN A 36 9.52 18.02 -26.17
C ASN A 36 8.28 17.43 -25.48
N GLN A 37 7.11 18.03 -25.66
CA GLN A 37 5.85 17.52 -25.12
C GLN A 37 5.48 16.18 -25.73
N MET A 38 5.65 16.00 -27.04
CA MET A 38 5.43 14.70 -27.69
C MET A 38 6.37 13.64 -27.14
N THR A 39 7.67 13.94 -27.04
CA THR A 39 8.67 13.01 -26.48
C THR A 39 8.38 12.65 -25.01
N MET A 40 7.98 13.63 -24.19
CA MET A 40 7.56 13.36 -22.82
C MET A 40 6.33 12.47 -22.73
N ASN A 41 5.33 12.69 -23.58
CA ASN A 41 4.14 11.85 -23.61
C ASN A 41 4.47 10.41 -24.04
N GLU A 42 5.36 10.20 -25.01
CA GLU A 42 5.82 8.87 -25.40
C GLU A 42 6.52 8.16 -24.22
N GLN A 43 7.41 8.86 -23.52
CA GLN A 43 8.08 8.32 -22.35
C GLN A 43 7.11 8.01 -21.20
N LEU A 44 6.06 8.82 -21.04
CA LEU A 44 5.03 8.60 -20.01
C LEU A 44 4.22 7.33 -20.31
N ILE A 45 3.85 7.12 -21.57
CA ILE A 45 3.15 5.91 -22.01
C ILE A 45 4.05 4.68 -21.80
N GLU A 46 5.30 4.72 -22.22
CA GLU A 46 6.25 3.62 -22.05
C GLU A 46 6.48 3.27 -20.57
N THR A 47 6.56 4.29 -19.71
CA THR A 47 6.71 4.05 -18.25
C THR A 47 5.42 3.50 -17.64
N ALA A 48 4.25 3.95 -18.06
CA ALA A 48 2.97 3.41 -17.62
C ALA A 48 2.84 1.93 -18.00
N ASP A 49 3.19 1.55 -19.22
CA ASP A 49 3.19 0.16 -19.69
C ASP A 49 4.16 -0.72 -18.86
N LYS A 50 5.37 -0.21 -18.58
CA LYS A 50 6.34 -0.92 -17.73
C LYS A 50 5.82 -1.12 -16.32
N VAL A 51 5.19 -0.11 -15.73
CA VAL A 51 4.57 -0.20 -14.40
C VAL A 51 3.43 -1.23 -14.41
N GLU A 52 2.58 -1.23 -15.43
CA GLU A 52 1.51 -2.22 -15.57
C GLU A 52 2.05 -3.66 -15.68
N ILE A 53 3.11 -3.86 -16.49
CA ILE A 53 3.78 -5.17 -16.60
C ILE A 53 4.37 -5.61 -15.26
N LEU A 54 4.99 -4.70 -14.52
CA LEU A 54 5.54 -5.01 -13.20
C LEU A 54 4.44 -5.32 -12.18
N MET A 55 3.36 -4.56 -12.18
CA MET A 55 2.19 -4.82 -11.35
C MET A 55 1.60 -6.20 -11.64
N ARG A 56 1.39 -6.54 -12.91
CA ARG A 56 0.91 -7.88 -13.32
C ARG A 56 1.88 -9.00 -12.93
N ARG A 57 3.20 -8.75 -12.90
CA ARG A 57 4.20 -9.73 -12.41
C ARG A 57 4.14 -9.90 -10.91
N ILE A 58 3.94 -8.82 -10.17
CA ILE A 58 3.77 -8.84 -8.70
C ILE A 58 2.48 -9.59 -8.36
N GLU A 59 1.37 -9.30 -9.03
CA GLU A 59 0.08 -9.98 -8.86
C GLU A 59 0.16 -11.48 -9.19
N ARG A 60 0.90 -11.87 -10.24
CA ARG A 60 1.11 -13.28 -10.58
C ARG A 60 2.05 -14.02 -9.64
N ASN A 61 2.95 -13.30 -8.95
CA ASN A 61 3.88 -13.88 -7.98
C ASN A 61 3.33 -13.95 -6.55
N VAL A 62 2.11 -13.43 -6.30
CA VAL A 62 1.33 -13.80 -5.11
C VAL A 62 0.67 -15.14 -5.46
N PRO A 63 1.12 -16.27 -4.90
CA PRO A 63 0.49 -17.55 -5.20
C PRO A 63 -1.00 -17.45 -4.85
N ASP A 64 -1.90 -17.94 -5.71
CA ASP A 64 -3.34 -18.05 -5.40
C ASP A 64 -3.61 -18.80 -4.10
N VAL A 65 -2.66 -19.61 -3.68
CA VAL A 65 -2.58 -20.28 -2.37
C VAL A 65 -2.72 -19.30 -1.19
N TRP A 66 -2.36 -18.03 -1.37
CA TRP A 66 -2.43 -17.02 -0.30
C TRP A 66 -3.76 -16.27 -0.25
N LYS A 67 -4.63 -16.45 -1.24
CA LYS A 67 -5.93 -15.78 -1.28
C LYS A 67 -6.98 -16.51 -0.45
N GLN A 68 -7.00 -17.82 -0.50
CA GLN A 68 -7.91 -18.66 0.29
C GLN A 68 -7.39 -20.09 0.39
N GLY A 69 -7.77 -20.77 1.45
CA GLY A 69 -7.39 -22.17 1.63
C GLY A 69 -7.93 -22.78 2.91
N ILE A 70 -7.59 -24.03 3.11
CA ILE A 70 -7.93 -24.78 4.31
C ILE A 70 -6.66 -25.45 4.81
N PHE A 71 -6.36 -25.30 6.10
CA PHE A 71 -5.39 -26.11 6.81
C PHE A 71 -6.10 -27.22 7.58
N PHE A 72 -5.53 -28.40 7.52
CA PHE A 72 -6.07 -29.60 8.17
C PHE A 72 -5.41 -29.82 9.53
N ASP A 73 -5.98 -30.73 10.30
CA ASP A 73 -5.45 -31.17 11.59
C ASP A 73 -3.99 -31.63 11.46
N GLY A 74 -3.14 -31.16 12.36
CA GLY A 74 -1.70 -31.48 12.37
C GLY A 74 -0.82 -30.61 11.45
N GLN A 75 -1.36 -29.76 10.60
CA GLN A 75 -0.59 -28.82 9.77
C GLN A 75 -0.16 -27.55 10.55
N ILE A 76 0.36 -27.75 11.76
CA ILE A 76 0.69 -26.65 12.68
C ILE A 76 1.79 -25.76 12.11
N TYR A 77 2.85 -26.39 11.58
CA TYR A 77 3.98 -25.64 11.03
C TYR A 77 3.63 -24.93 9.73
N ASP A 78 2.86 -25.57 8.85
CA ASP A 78 2.45 -24.99 7.57
C ASP A 78 1.57 -23.76 7.78
N ALA A 79 0.58 -23.87 8.67
CA ALA A 79 -0.29 -22.77 9.05
C ALA A 79 0.47 -21.62 9.71
N TYR A 80 1.42 -21.94 10.61
CA TYR A 80 2.32 -20.95 11.21
C TYR A 80 3.20 -20.28 10.16
N ALA A 81 3.81 -21.03 9.25
CA ALA A 81 4.68 -20.52 8.19
C ALA A 81 3.91 -19.61 7.22
N PHE A 82 2.64 -19.95 6.92
CA PHE A 82 1.72 -19.13 6.16
C PHE A 82 1.51 -17.76 6.82
N VAL A 83 1.06 -17.72 8.07
CA VAL A 83 0.80 -16.45 8.77
C VAL A 83 2.09 -15.66 8.99
N ALA A 84 3.21 -16.33 9.31
CA ALA A 84 4.52 -15.70 9.40
C ALA A 84 4.97 -15.08 8.06
N GLY A 85 4.61 -15.70 6.95
CA GLY A 85 4.82 -15.16 5.61
C GLY A 85 4.03 -13.89 5.37
N LEU A 86 2.75 -13.85 5.77
CA LEU A 86 1.92 -12.64 5.70
C LEU A 86 2.52 -11.51 6.54
N VAL A 87 2.92 -11.80 7.77
CA VAL A 87 3.56 -10.83 8.69
C VAL A 87 4.83 -10.23 8.09
N ARG A 88 5.69 -11.04 7.44
CA ARG A 88 6.92 -10.55 6.78
C ARG A 88 6.67 -9.67 5.57
N ARG A 89 5.52 -9.81 4.93
CA ARG A 89 5.13 -9.00 3.75
C ARG A 89 4.69 -7.59 4.12
N ALA A 90 4.31 -7.36 5.36
CA ALA A 90 3.87 -6.05 5.81
C ALA A 90 4.96 -5.00 5.60
N VAL A 91 4.55 -3.85 5.05
CA VAL A 91 5.43 -2.71 4.76
C VAL A 91 5.14 -1.52 5.68
N LYS A 92 3.88 -1.33 6.08
CA LYS A 92 3.44 -0.18 6.88
C LYS A 92 2.87 -0.61 8.22
N ARG A 93 1.90 -1.52 8.22
CA ARG A 93 1.16 -1.88 9.42
C ARG A 93 0.65 -3.31 9.40
N ILE A 94 0.48 -3.84 10.63
CA ILE A 94 -0.25 -5.07 10.90
C ILE A 94 -1.31 -4.76 11.94
N ALA A 95 -2.56 -5.19 11.71
CA ALA A 95 -3.59 -5.18 12.74
C ALA A 95 -4.18 -6.59 12.85
N LEU A 96 -4.18 -7.15 14.05
CA LEU A 96 -4.77 -8.44 14.37
C LEU A 96 -6.00 -8.24 15.25
N ILE A 97 -7.13 -8.78 14.86
CA ILE A 97 -8.33 -8.89 15.69
C ILE A 97 -8.49 -10.37 16.06
N ASP A 98 -8.20 -10.70 17.32
CA ASP A 98 -8.29 -12.07 17.83
C ASP A 98 -8.58 -12.04 19.34
N ASN A 99 -9.72 -12.58 19.75
CA ASN A 99 -10.14 -12.58 21.16
C ASN A 99 -9.31 -13.47 22.08
N TYR A 100 -8.46 -14.35 21.53
CA TYR A 100 -7.72 -15.37 22.27
C TYR A 100 -6.23 -15.36 21.92
N ILE A 101 -5.49 -14.42 22.46
CA ILE A 101 -4.05 -14.30 22.24
C ILE A 101 -3.22 -14.71 23.45
N ASP A 102 -1.96 -15.06 23.20
CA ASP A 102 -0.93 -15.28 24.19
C ASP A 102 0.44 -14.77 23.69
N GLU A 103 1.52 -15.04 24.41
CA GLU A 103 2.88 -14.60 24.08
C GLU A 103 3.38 -15.13 22.72
N SER A 104 2.84 -16.24 22.23
CA SER A 104 3.23 -16.78 20.91
C SER A 104 2.84 -15.87 19.78
N VAL A 105 1.75 -15.09 19.94
CA VAL A 105 1.32 -14.08 18.97
C VAL A 105 2.30 -12.93 18.91
N LEU A 106 2.83 -12.47 20.04
CA LEU A 106 3.86 -11.41 20.07
C LEU A 106 5.11 -11.87 19.30
N THR A 107 5.58 -13.10 19.59
CA THR A 107 6.72 -13.72 18.90
C THR A 107 6.49 -13.86 17.38
N LEU A 108 5.26 -14.13 16.96
CA LEU A 108 4.92 -14.22 15.54
C LEU A 108 4.96 -12.84 14.86
N LEU A 109 4.43 -11.82 15.52
CA LEU A 109 4.41 -10.44 15.03
C LEU A 109 5.80 -9.81 14.97
N ASP A 110 6.78 -10.29 15.74
CA ASP A 110 8.18 -9.86 15.65
C ASP A 110 8.88 -10.22 14.34
N LYS A 111 8.26 -11.07 13.53
CA LYS A 111 8.74 -11.36 12.18
C LYS A 111 8.48 -10.23 11.17
N ARG A 112 7.81 -9.16 11.59
CA ARG A 112 7.57 -7.98 10.77
C ARG A 112 8.86 -7.24 10.44
N GLY A 113 8.86 -6.54 9.34
CA GLY A 113 9.96 -5.67 8.94
C GLY A 113 10.18 -4.49 9.90
N ALA A 114 11.39 -3.93 9.92
CA ALA A 114 11.69 -2.74 10.70
C ALA A 114 10.78 -1.56 10.26
N GLY A 115 10.24 -0.83 11.25
CA GLY A 115 9.34 0.30 11.01
C GLY A 115 7.88 -0.06 10.75
N VAL A 116 7.53 -1.35 10.71
CA VAL A 116 6.13 -1.79 10.59
C VAL A 116 5.43 -1.72 11.95
N HIS A 117 4.34 -0.96 12.02
CA HIS A 117 3.52 -0.88 13.22
C HIS A 117 2.67 -2.15 13.40
N ALA A 118 2.56 -2.65 14.63
CA ALA A 118 1.72 -3.79 14.95
C ALA A 118 0.75 -3.44 16.07
N THR A 119 -0.55 -3.69 15.82
CA THR A 119 -1.63 -3.50 16.79
C THR A 119 -2.44 -4.78 16.90
N VAL A 120 -2.74 -5.20 18.11
CA VAL A 120 -3.59 -6.36 18.40
C VAL A 120 -4.83 -5.91 19.14
N TYR A 121 -5.98 -6.30 18.66
CA TYR A 121 -7.27 -6.09 19.27
C TYR A 121 -7.78 -7.42 19.84
N THR A 122 -8.00 -7.48 21.14
CA THR A 122 -8.36 -8.72 21.84
C THR A 122 -9.47 -8.51 22.87
N GLY A 123 -10.26 -9.55 23.11
CA GLY A 123 -11.38 -9.46 24.04
C GLY A 123 -10.96 -9.32 25.52
N ASN A 124 -9.77 -9.79 25.88
CA ASN A 124 -9.29 -9.72 27.27
C ASN A 124 -7.75 -9.70 27.31
N ILE A 125 -7.19 -8.91 28.22
CA ILE A 125 -5.76 -8.88 28.54
C ILE A 125 -5.59 -9.41 29.95
N SER A 126 -5.21 -10.69 30.09
CA SER A 126 -4.93 -11.31 31.38
C SER A 126 -3.72 -10.64 32.06
N LYS A 127 -3.59 -10.83 33.38
CA LYS A 127 -2.41 -10.34 34.12
C LYS A 127 -1.10 -10.88 33.55
N GLN A 128 -1.08 -12.16 33.15
CA GLN A 128 0.10 -12.79 32.54
C GLN A 128 0.42 -12.15 31.20
N LEU A 129 -0.56 -12.03 30.30
CA LEU A 129 -0.38 -11.42 29.00
C LEU A 129 0.13 -9.97 29.12
N ARG A 130 -0.36 -9.20 30.09
CA ARG A 130 0.14 -7.84 30.37
C ARG A 130 1.63 -7.83 30.68
N LEU A 131 2.08 -8.73 31.56
CA LEU A 131 3.49 -8.87 31.93
C LEU A 131 4.34 -9.27 30.70
N ASP A 132 3.82 -10.13 29.85
CA ASP A 132 4.54 -10.57 28.67
C ASP A 132 4.63 -9.45 27.60
N ILE A 133 3.57 -8.64 27.42
CA ILE A 133 3.58 -7.43 26.59
C ILE A 133 4.61 -6.42 27.11
N ASP A 134 4.61 -6.14 28.43
CA ASP A 134 5.53 -5.18 29.03
C ASP A 134 7.00 -5.62 28.85
N LYS A 135 7.31 -6.90 29.04
CA LYS A 135 8.64 -7.48 28.83
C LYS A 135 9.05 -7.40 27.35
N HIS A 136 8.11 -7.77 26.46
CA HIS A 136 8.33 -7.73 25.03
C HIS A 136 8.67 -6.32 24.57
N ASN A 137 7.82 -5.34 24.90
CA ASN A 137 7.94 -3.95 24.48
C ASN A 137 9.15 -3.22 25.11
N ALA A 138 9.70 -3.76 26.21
CA ALA A 138 10.95 -3.27 26.79
C ALA A 138 12.20 -3.68 25.98
N GLN A 139 12.11 -4.71 25.14
CA GLN A 139 13.25 -5.27 24.41
C GLN A 139 13.12 -5.16 22.88
N TYR A 140 11.90 -5.24 22.35
CA TYR A 140 11.59 -5.30 20.93
C TYR A 140 10.76 -4.09 20.50
N PRO A 141 10.62 -3.83 19.18
CA PRO A 141 9.72 -2.81 18.67
C PRO A 141 8.30 -3.04 19.25
N PRO A 142 7.65 -2.00 19.79
CA PRO A 142 6.44 -2.17 20.57
C PRO A 142 5.29 -2.73 19.71
N ILE A 143 4.44 -3.51 20.37
CA ILE A 143 3.16 -4.00 19.87
C ILE A 143 2.08 -3.37 20.74
N ASP A 144 1.16 -2.65 20.13
CA ASP A 144 0.00 -2.10 20.83
C ASP A 144 -1.05 -3.19 21.01
N VAL A 145 -1.49 -3.42 22.25
CA VAL A 145 -2.54 -4.40 22.55
C VAL A 145 -3.72 -3.68 23.21
N LEU A 146 -4.85 -3.69 22.51
CA LEU A 146 -6.06 -2.97 22.87
C LEU A 146 -7.22 -3.94 23.11
N ILE A 147 -8.17 -3.54 23.94
CA ILE A 147 -9.36 -4.34 24.21
C ILE A 147 -10.42 -4.03 23.16
N PHE A 148 -10.88 -5.09 22.48
CA PHE A 148 -12.00 -5.06 21.55
C PHE A 148 -12.66 -6.43 21.53
N ASP A 149 -13.90 -6.52 22.02
CA ASP A 149 -14.65 -7.77 22.24
C ASP A 149 -15.84 -7.96 21.29
N LYS A 150 -16.03 -7.03 20.34
CA LYS A 150 -17.20 -7.03 19.44
C LYS A 150 -17.05 -7.91 18.21
N ALA A 151 -15.83 -8.38 17.90
CA ALA A 151 -15.62 -9.28 16.79
C ALA A 151 -15.78 -10.74 17.22
N HIS A 152 -16.58 -11.50 16.45
CA HIS A 152 -16.69 -12.94 16.61
C HIS A 152 -15.56 -13.66 15.85
N ASP A 153 -15.25 -13.18 14.65
CA ASP A 153 -14.24 -13.74 13.76
C ASP A 153 -12.87 -13.10 13.96
N ARG A 154 -11.84 -13.72 13.42
CA ARG A 154 -10.45 -13.27 13.50
C ARG A 154 -10.07 -12.65 12.17
N PHE A 155 -9.51 -11.45 12.24
CA PHE A 155 -9.03 -10.73 11.07
C PHE A 155 -7.56 -10.40 11.24
N LEU A 156 -6.77 -10.72 10.23
CA LEU A 156 -5.39 -10.29 10.11
C LEU A 156 -5.30 -9.29 8.96
N ILE A 157 -4.97 -8.06 9.29
CA ILE A 157 -4.82 -6.97 8.34
C ILE A 157 -3.33 -6.75 8.10
N ILE A 158 -2.91 -6.88 6.85
CA ILE A 158 -1.54 -6.64 6.39
C ILE A 158 -1.60 -5.48 5.41
N ASP A 159 -1.14 -4.30 5.83
CA ASP A 159 -1.25 -3.04 5.10
C ASP A 159 -2.72 -2.74 4.72
N ASN A 160 -3.12 -3.01 3.48
CA ASN A 160 -4.49 -2.83 2.98
C ASN A 160 -5.22 -4.16 2.70
N GLU A 161 -4.56 -5.30 2.93
CA GLU A 161 -5.14 -6.62 2.73
C GLU A 161 -5.79 -7.11 4.02
N VAL A 162 -7.04 -7.57 3.94
CA VAL A 162 -7.80 -8.11 5.07
C VAL A 162 -7.97 -9.61 4.91
N TYR A 163 -7.40 -10.39 5.80
CA TYR A 163 -7.57 -11.84 5.85
C TYR A 163 -8.54 -12.23 6.96
N LEU A 164 -9.59 -12.97 6.62
CA LEU A 164 -10.41 -13.71 7.57
C LEU A 164 -9.71 -15.02 7.90
N ILE A 165 -9.51 -15.33 9.20
CA ILE A 165 -8.83 -16.53 9.66
C ILE A 165 -9.77 -17.29 10.62
N GLY A 166 -10.12 -18.51 10.26
CA GLY A 166 -11.08 -19.34 10.99
C GLY A 166 -10.59 -19.92 12.31
N ALA A 167 -9.32 -19.71 12.67
CA ALA A 167 -8.73 -20.12 13.94
C ALA A 167 -8.06 -18.96 14.66
N SER A 168 -7.94 -19.03 15.99
CA SER A 168 -7.06 -18.13 16.73
C SER A 168 -5.60 -18.33 16.30
N ILE A 169 -4.84 -17.24 16.23
CA ILE A 169 -3.44 -17.27 15.78
C ILE A 169 -2.58 -18.18 16.67
N LYS A 170 -2.86 -18.26 17.95
CA LYS A 170 -2.17 -19.17 18.89
C LYS A 170 -2.49 -20.66 18.68
N ASP A 171 -3.58 -20.97 17.96
CA ASP A 171 -4.08 -22.34 17.79
C ASP A 171 -4.02 -22.82 16.34
N LEU A 172 -3.24 -22.17 15.50
CA LEU A 172 -3.08 -22.48 14.09
C LEU A 172 -2.74 -23.96 13.86
N GLY A 173 -3.47 -24.63 12.97
CA GLY A 173 -3.23 -26.00 12.55
C GLY A 173 -3.52 -27.08 13.60
N LYS A 174 -3.96 -26.72 14.81
CA LYS A 174 -4.41 -27.70 15.83
C LYS A 174 -5.74 -28.37 15.44
N LYS A 175 -6.56 -27.69 14.66
CA LYS A 175 -7.82 -28.16 14.07
C LYS A 175 -7.97 -27.58 12.68
N TRP A 176 -8.89 -28.13 11.91
CA TRP A 176 -9.22 -27.59 10.59
C TRP A 176 -9.69 -26.15 10.68
N PHE A 177 -9.15 -25.31 9.82
CA PHE A 177 -9.64 -23.95 9.66
C PHE A 177 -9.44 -23.46 8.23
N GLY A 178 -10.35 -22.61 7.77
CA GLY A 178 -10.24 -21.91 6.51
C GLY A 178 -9.66 -20.51 6.70
N PHE A 179 -9.09 -19.97 5.64
CA PHE A 179 -8.74 -18.56 5.57
C PHE A 179 -9.12 -18.01 4.19
N THR A 180 -9.37 -16.72 4.12
CA THR A 180 -9.64 -16.03 2.85
C THR A 180 -9.21 -14.57 2.89
N LEU A 181 -8.62 -14.10 1.79
CA LEU A 181 -8.43 -12.69 1.53
C LEU A 181 -9.77 -12.06 1.14
N MET A 182 -10.18 -11.04 1.86
CA MET A 182 -11.43 -10.31 1.63
C MET A 182 -11.18 -9.19 0.62
N GLU A 183 -11.14 -9.50 -0.67
CA GLU A 183 -10.73 -8.59 -1.76
C GLU A 183 -11.57 -7.30 -1.84
N ASN A 184 -12.82 -7.32 -1.40
CA ASN A 184 -13.73 -6.17 -1.43
C ASN A 184 -13.86 -5.46 -0.08
N THR A 185 -12.97 -5.71 0.87
CA THR A 185 -13.01 -5.09 2.21
C THR A 185 -11.93 -4.04 2.33
N ASN A 186 -12.32 -2.81 2.65
CA ASN A 186 -11.38 -1.73 2.92
C ASN A 186 -10.83 -1.86 4.35
N ALA A 187 -9.51 -2.00 4.48
CA ALA A 187 -8.83 -2.15 5.75
C ALA A 187 -9.00 -0.92 6.67
N ASP A 188 -8.97 0.29 6.11
CA ASP A 188 -9.12 1.53 6.88
C ASP A 188 -10.53 1.65 7.45
N GLU A 189 -11.56 1.37 6.65
CA GLU A 189 -12.95 1.37 7.11
C GLU A 189 -13.21 0.32 8.20
N LEU A 190 -12.50 -0.82 8.15
CA LEU A 190 -12.62 -1.86 9.18
C LEU A 190 -11.98 -1.40 10.50
N ILE A 191 -10.80 -0.77 10.43
CA ILE A 191 -10.09 -0.25 11.60
C ILE A 191 -10.84 0.93 12.24
N GLU A 192 -11.46 1.80 11.45
CA GLU A 192 -12.26 2.93 11.95
C GLU A 192 -13.51 2.50 12.75
N LYS A 193 -13.95 1.25 12.60
CA LYS A 193 -15.10 0.69 13.35
C LYS A 193 -14.73 0.04 14.68
N ILE A 194 -13.44 -0.07 14.98
CA ILE A 194 -12.91 -0.60 16.23
C ILE A 194 -12.86 0.50 17.28
#